data_70eea94e2ac0b90a0de69f8f48f681a9
#
_entry.id   70eea94e2ac0b90a0de69f8f48f681a9
#
_cell.length_a   1.000
_cell.length_b   1.000
_cell.length_c   1.000
_cell.angle_alpha   90.00
_cell.angle_beta   90.00
_cell.angle_gamma   90.00
#
_symmetry.space_group_name_H-M   'P 1'
#
loop_
_entity.id
_entity.type
_entity.pdbx_description
1 polymer ?
#
loop_
_entity_poly.entity_id
_entity_poly.type
_entity_poly.pdbx_seq_one_letter_code
_entity_poly.pdbx_strand_id
1 'polypeptide(L)'
;MTVSAQSSSIEAVYFDPYDVELNADPYPMFRRLRDEQPLYYNTQHDFYAVSRFADVNKALVDHETYSSARGAIIELIKANIEIPSGTVIFEDPPMHDIHRKLLARMFTPRKINALEPKIREYCAQALDPLVGTGEFDFVTDLGAIMPMRVISALLGIPGGDQEKIRDHANAQMRTEAGKPMAVANDGLATGEIFAAYIDWRKDNPSDDIMTELLNVEFEDEHGVTRQLTRDELLIYINVVAGAGNETTTRLIGWAGKVLAEHPDQRRELVENPALIPQAIEELLRFEPPAPHVARFVTRDVTLYDQTVPEGSVMLMLIGAAVRDHRQYPPDGDIFNIHREARQHLAFSVGTHYCLGSALARLEGRIALEEVLKRFPEWDVDMSKASLSPTSTVRGWESMPATLP
;
A
#
# COMPACT_ATOMS: atom_id res chain seq x y z
N MET A 1 -54.53 6.57 21.03
CA MET A 1 -53.12 6.13 21.09
C MET A 1 -52.47 6.51 19.78
N THR A 2 -51.75 7.62 19.76
CA THR A 2 -51.09 8.14 18.58
C THR A 2 -49.71 7.52 18.57
N VAL A 3 -49.45 6.64 17.59
CA VAL A 3 -48.12 6.08 17.36
C VAL A 3 -47.29 7.15 16.66
N SER A 4 -46.36 7.71 17.39
CA SER A 4 -45.32 8.60 16.88
C SER A 4 -44.40 7.79 15.96
N ALA A 5 -44.48 8.02 14.66
CA ALA A 5 -43.49 7.56 13.71
C ALA A 5 -42.19 8.33 13.99
N GLN A 6 -41.22 7.68 14.61
CA GLN A 6 -39.83 8.15 14.59
C GLN A 6 -39.32 8.08 13.13
N SER A 7 -39.29 9.22 12.47
CA SER A 7 -38.50 9.35 11.23
C SER A 7 -37.03 9.20 11.64
N SER A 8 -36.45 8.04 11.38
CA SER A 8 -34.98 7.93 11.34
C SER A 8 -34.50 8.87 10.24
N SER A 9 -33.95 10.01 10.64
CA SER A 9 -33.18 10.86 9.71
C SER A 9 -32.04 9.97 9.17
N ILE A 10 -32.10 9.61 7.88
CA ILE A 10 -30.98 8.96 7.21
C ILE A 10 -29.82 9.95 7.32
N GLU A 11 -28.83 9.57 8.10
CA GLU A 11 -27.64 10.39 8.31
C GLU A 11 -26.99 10.67 6.95
N ALA A 12 -26.59 11.92 6.68
CA ALA A 12 -26.01 12.30 5.39
C ALA A 12 -24.75 11.46 5.10
N VAL A 13 -24.50 11.17 3.83
CA VAL A 13 -23.24 10.51 3.42
C VAL A 13 -22.10 11.48 3.73
N TYR A 14 -21.20 11.06 4.62
CA TYR A 14 -20.01 11.85 4.98
C TYR A 14 -18.80 10.93 5.07
N PHE A 15 -17.78 11.22 4.29
CA PHE A 15 -16.50 10.51 4.28
C PHE A 15 -15.36 11.48 4.58
N ASP A 16 -14.61 11.16 5.63
CA ASP A 16 -13.41 11.87 6.06
C ASP A 16 -12.25 10.86 6.15
N PRO A 17 -11.19 10.98 5.33
CA PRO A 17 -10.06 10.07 5.37
C PRO A 17 -9.24 10.16 6.66
N TYR A 18 -9.47 11.17 7.48
CA TYR A 18 -8.77 11.38 8.75
C TYR A 18 -9.57 10.90 9.97
N ASP A 19 -10.84 10.58 9.80
CA ASP A 19 -11.69 10.10 10.89
C ASP A 19 -11.22 8.70 11.35
N VAL A 20 -10.81 8.60 12.62
CA VAL A 20 -10.25 7.38 13.21
C VAL A 20 -11.30 6.26 13.32
N GLU A 21 -12.53 6.59 13.69
CA GLU A 21 -13.62 5.61 13.83
C GLU A 21 -14.04 5.09 12.46
N LEU A 22 -14.16 5.98 11.48
CA LEU A 22 -14.45 5.62 10.10
C LEU A 22 -13.34 4.74 9.51
N ASN A 23 -12.08 5.06 9.77
CA ASN A 23 -10.94 4.28 9.28
C ASN A 23 -10.84 2.88 9.93
N ALA A 24 -11.41 2.70 11.12
CA ALA A 24 -11.48 1.37 11.74
C ALA A 24 -12.35 0.40 10.91
N ASP A 25 -13.50 0.87 10.39
CA ASP A 25 -14.35 0.13 9.45
C ASP A 25 -14.99 1.07 8.41
N PRO A 26 -14.31 1.38 7.31
CA PRO A 26 -14.81 2.32 6.31
C PRO A 26 -15.86 1.71 5.36
N TYR A 27 -16.04 0.40 5.36
CA TYR A 27 -16.78 -0.32 4.32
C TYR A 27 -18.28 -0.03 4.30
N PRO A 28 -18.98 0.15 5.42
CA PRO A 28 -20.38 0.61 5.41
C PRO A 28 -20.52 1.97 4.70
N MET A 29 -19.63 2.92 4.97
CA MET A 29 -19.63 4.22 4.31
C MET A 29 -19.23 4.10 2.83
N PHE A 30 -18.24 3.27 2.50
CA PHE A 30 -17.85 3.00 1.11
C PHE A 30 -18.99 2.40 0.28
N ARG A 31 -19.81 1.53 0.87
CA ARG A 31 -21.02 1.02 0.22
C ARG A 31 -22.00 2.16 -0.08
N ARG A 32 -22.26 3.01 0.89
CA ARG A 32 -23.14 4.18 0.72
C ARG A 32 -22.62 5.14 -0.35
N LEU A 33 -21.33 5.43 -0.38
CA LEU A 33 -20.71 6.24 -1.43
C LEU A 33 -20.96 5.62 -2.81
N ARG A 34 -20.71 4.31 -2.99
CA ARG A 34 -20.96 3.63 -4.28
C ARG A 34 -22.40 3.71 -4.74
N ASP A 35 -23.35 3.64 -3.82
CA ASP A 35 -24.77 3.52 -4.13
C ASP A 35 -25.47 4.87 -4.19
N GLU A 36 -25.19 5.77 -3.26
CA GLU A 36 -25.88 7.04 -3.08
C GLU A 36 -25.14 8.25 -3.69
N GLN A 37 -23.80 8.29 -3.59
CA GLN A 37 -22.97 9.41 -4.04
C GLN A 37 -21.66 8.92 -4.70
N PRO A 38 -21.71 8.32 -5.89
CA PRO A 38 -20.52 7.75 -6.54
C PRO A 38 -19.46 8.79 -6.92
N LEU A 39 -19.84 10.05 -7.13
CA LEU A 39 -18.99 11.23 -7.06
C LEU A 39 -19.36 11.99 -5.79
N TYR A 40 -18.43 12.06 -4.85
CA TYR A 40 -18.58 12.72 -3.56
C TYR A 40 -17.72 13.98 -3.49
N TYR A 41 -18.19 15.02 -2.83
CA TYR A 41 -17.42 16.21 -2.51
C TYR A 41 -17.38 16.44 -1.00
N ASN A 42 -16.19 16.50 -0.43
CA ASN A 42 -15.97 16.85 0.97
C ASN A 42 -15.72 18.36 1.08
N THR A 43 -16.68 19.08 1.70
CA THR A 43 -16.59 20.55 1.85
C THR A 43 -15.61 20.97 2.93
N GLN A 44 -15.32 20.14 3.92
CA GLN A 44 -14.41 20.45 5.02
C GLN A 44 -12.95 20.38 4.57
N HIS A 45 -12.62 19.31 3.83
CA HIS A 45 -11.27 19.05 3.36
C HIS A 45 -11.10 19.37 1.87
N ASP A 46 -12.10 19.94 1.21
CA ASP A 46 -12.08 20.41 -0.17
C ASP A 46 -11.40 19.42 -1.13
N PHE A 47 -12.04 18.27 -1.33
CA PHE A 47 -11.65 17.27 -2.31
C PHE A 47 -12.89 16.56 -2.88
N TYR A 48 -12.77 16.07 -4.10
CA TYR A 48 -13.71 15.14 -4.71
C TYR A 48 -13.25 13.70 -4.51
N ALA A 49 -14.18 12.75 -4.53
CA ALA A 49 -13.85 11.32 -4.48
C ALA A 49 -14.74 10.50 -5.43
N VAL A 50 -14.16 9.49 -6.06
CA VAL A 50 -14.87 8.46 -6.83
C VAL A 50 -14.74 7.11 -6.14
N SER A 51 -15.84 6.32 -6.11
CA SER A 51 -15.95 5.13 -5.28
C SER A 51 -16.28 3.84 -6.04
N ARG A 52 -16.89 3.93 -7.24
CA ARG A 52 -17.22 2.76 -8.06
C ARG A 52 -15.99 2.23 -8.79
N PHE A 53 -15.91 0.92 -8.97
CA PHE A 53 -14.78 0.28 -9.63
C PHE A 53 -14.49 0.85 -11.01
N ALA A 54 -15.51 1.01 -11.85
CA ALA A 54 -15.34 1.52 -13.21
C ALA A 54 -14.76 2.94 -13.25
N ASP A 55 -15.21 3.82 -12.35
CA ASP A 55 -14.75 5.22 -12.28
C ASP A 55 -13.33 5.30 -11.75
N VAL A 56 -13.03 4.58 -10.66
CA VAL A 56 -11.69 4.52 -10.07
C VAL A 56 -10.69 3.94 -11.08
N ASN A 57 -11.04 2.83 -11.73
CA ASN A 57 -10.18 2.21 -12.74
C ASN A 57 -9.91 3.15 -13.93
N LYS A 58 -10.94 3.84 -14.43
CA LYS A 58 -10.81 4.81 -15.52
C LYS A 58 -9.92 5.99 -15.11
N ALA A 59 -10.14 6.54 -13.91
CA ALA A 59 -9.37 7.68 -13.42
C ALA A 59 -7.89 7.33 -13.17
N LEU A 60 -7.59 6.12 -12.69
CA LEU A 60 -6.20 5.67 -12.47
C LEU A 60 -5.40 5.49 -13.77
N VAL A 61 -6.07 5.27 -14.91
CA VAL A 61 -5.41 5.11 -16.22
C VAL A 61 -5.25 6.45 -16.94
N ASP A 62 -6.15 7.40 -16.71
CA ASP A 62 -6.19 8.71 -17.39
C ASP A 62 -5.27 9.73 -16.68
N HIS A 63 -3.95 9.57 -16.85
CA HIS A 63 -2.95 10.46 -16.26
C HIS A 63 -2.95 11.88 -16.85
N GLU A 64 -3.50 12.08 -18.07
CA GLU A 64 -3.63 13.42 -18.66
C GLU A 64 -4.65 14.27 -17.91
N THR A 65 -5.73 13.64 -17.42
CA THR A 65 -6.79 14.33 -16.65
C THR A 65 -6.50 14.31 -15.14
N TYR A 66 -5.94 13.21 -14.63
CA TYR A 66 -5.68 12.97 -13.22
C TYR A 66 -4.19 12.78 -12.98
N SER A 67 -3.48 13.89 -12.87
CA SER A 67 -2.02 13.97 -12.77
C SER A 67 -1.51 13.50 -11.41
N SER A 68 -0.38 12.80 -11.41
CA SER A 68 0.41 12.46 -10.22
C SER A 68 1.49 13.51 -9.91
N ALA A 69 1.78 14.43 -10.82
CA ALA A 69 2.93 15.33 -10.75
C ALA A 69 2.90 16.31 -9.56
N ARG A 70 1.78 16.43 -8.86
CA ARG A 70 1.66 17.22 -7.61
C ARG A 70 1.57 16.35 -6.36
N GLY A 71 1.83 15.04 -6.48
CA GLY A 71 1.71 14.08 -5.40
C GLY A 71 0.50 13.14 -5.57
N ALA A 72 0.43 12.14 -4.69
CA ALA A 72 -0.64 11.14 -4.68
C ALA A 72 -1.43 11.09 -3.35
N ILE A 73 -1.30 12.13 -2.53
CA ILE A 73 -2.06 12.35 -1.30
C ILE A 73 -2.62 13.78 -1.27
N ILE A 74 -3.72 13.97 -0.56
CA ILE A 74 -4.43 15.26 -0.51
C ILE A 74 -3.49 16.39 -0.07
N GLU A 75 -2.72 16.15 0.97
CA GLU A 75 -1.86 17.14 1.63
C GLU A 75 -0.75 17.65 0.71
N LEU A 76 -0.08 16.75 -0.04
CA LEU A 76 0.98 17.13 -0.97
C LEU A 76 0.42 17.97 -2.13
N ILE A 77 -0.72 17.54 -2.70
CA ILE A 77 -1.36 18.25 -3.80
C ILE A 77 -1.74 19.68 -3.37
N LYS A 78 -2.30 19.81 -2.16
CA LYS A 78 -2.72 21.10 -1.61
C LYS A 78 -1.56 22.00 -1.21
N ALA A 79 -0.50 21.42 -0.65
CA ALA A 79 0.70 22.14 -0.28
C ALA A 79 1.43 22.68 -1.53
N ASN A 80 1.21 22.05 -2.69
CA ASN A 80 1.81 22.44 -3.98
C ASN A 80 3.32 22.67 -3.88
N ILE A 81 3.99 21.78 -3.14
CA ILE A 81 5.45 21.82 -3.01
C ILE A 81 6.12 21.28 -4.27
N GLU A 82 7.36 21.68 -4.50
CA GLU A 82 8.18 21.11 -5.56
C GLU A 82 8.51 19.66 -5.24
N ILE A 83 8.23 18.76 -6.18
CA ILE A 83 8.52 17.33 -6.06
C ILE A 83 9.84 17.06 -6.80
N PRO A 84 10.86 16.49 -6.11
CA PRO A 84 12.13 16.18 -6.75
C PRO A 84 11.95 15.19 -7.91
N SER A 85 12.63 15.47 -9.04
CA SER A 85 12.69 14.54 -10.17
C SER A 85 13.26 13.19 -9.73
N GLY A 86 12.69 12.09 -10.26
CA GLY A 86 13.01 10.73 -9.83
C GLY A 86 12.08 10.17 -8.76
N THR A 87 11.18 11.00 -8.20
CA THR A 87 10.10 10.51 -7.33
C THR A 87 9.00 9.85 -8.18
N VAL A 88 9.33 8.70 -8.77
CA VAL A 88 8.53 8.03 -9.82
C VAL A 88 7.04 7.84 -9.49
N ILE A 89 6.69 7.75 -8.21
CA ILE A 89 5.30 7.64 -7.75
C ILE A 89 4.51 8.96 -7.90
N PHE A 90 5.22 10.08 -8.09
CA PHE A 90 4.67 11.43 -8.24
C PHE A 90 5.08 12.06 -9.58
N GLU A 91 5.27 11.26 -10.60
CA GLU A 91 5.59 11.71 -11.95
C GLU A 91 4.51 11.25 -12.94
N ASP A 92 4.38 12.01 -14.03
CA ASP A 92 3.57 11.62 -15.19
C ASP A 92 4.49 11.31 -16.40
N PRO A 93 4.02 10.57 -17.41
CA PRO A 93 4.74 10.44 -18.66
C PRO A 93 5.03 11.81 -19.32
N PRO A 94 6.17 12.02 -19.99
CA PRO A 94 7.18 10.99 -20.34
C PRO A 94 8.23 10.71 -19.24
N MET A 95 8.39 11.59 -18.24
CA MET A 95 9.42 11.45 -17.20
C MET A 95 9.23 10.17 -16.39
N HIS A 96 7.99 9.90 -15.96
CA HIS A 96 7.62 8.65 -15.30
C HIS A 96 8.14 7.41 -16.06
N ASP A 97 8.00 7.37 -17.38
CA ASP A 97 8.36 6.18 -18.18
C ASP A 97 9.87 5.94 -18.20
N ILE A 98 10.66 7.03 -18.20
CA ILE A 98 12.13 6.96 -18.13
C ILE A 98 12.55 6.34 -16.80
N HIS A 99 12.08 6.93 -15.68
CA HIS A 99 12.45 6.51 -14.34
C HIS A 99 11.87 5.14 -13.98
N ARG A 100 10.63 4.88 -14.37
CA ARG A 100 9.97 3.57 -14.22
C ARG A 100 10.74 2.46 -14.91
N LYS A 101 11.24 2.68 -16.13
CA LYS A 101 12.00 1.71 -16.88
C LYS A 101 13.33 1.34 -16.21
N LEU A 102 13.97 2.30 -15.54
CA LEU A 102 15.18 2.04 -14.76
C LEU A 102 14.88 1.09 -13.59
N LEU A 103 13.89 1.43 -12.78
CA LEU A 103 13.51 0.63 -11.61
C LEU A 103 12.96 -0.74 -11.98
N ALA A 104 12.21 -0.87 -13.09
CA ALA A 104 11.62 -2.15 -13.51
C ALA A 104 12.66 -3.24 -13.78
N ARG A 105 13.89 -2.87 -14.17
CA ARG A 105 15.00 -3.82 -14.37
C ARG A 105 15.40 -4.54 -13.07
N MET A 106 15.16 -3.90 -11.93
CA MET A 106 15.50 -4.42 -10.61
C MET A 106 14.45 -5.41 -10.09
N PHE A 107 13.18 -5.29 -10.54
CA PHE A 107 12.04 -6.07 -10.10
C PHE A 107 11.61 -7.16 -11.11
N THR A 108 12.58 -7.74 -11.82
CA THR A 108 12.27 -8.83 -12.77
C THR A 108 11.81 -10.09 -12.03
N PRO A 109 10.92 -10.91 -12.63
CA PRO A 109 10.44 -12.16 -12.00
C PRO A 109 11.57 -13.08 -11.55
N ARG A 110 12.68 -13.14 -12.31
CA ARG A 110 13.85 -13.95 -11.95
C ARG A 110 14.50 -13.48 -10.65
N LYS A 111 14.71 -12.16 -10.49
CA LYS A 111 15.32 -11.59 -9.26
C LYS A 111 14.40 -11.74 -8.07
N ILE A 112 13.11 -11.48 -8.26
CA ILE A 112 12.12 -11.61 -7.19
C ILE A 112 12.02 -13.08 -6.72
N ASN A 113 11.89 -14.05 -7.63
CA ASN A 113 11.80 -15.45 -7.25
C ASN A 113 13.08 -15.97 -6.56
N ALA A 114 14.24 -15.40 -6.87
CA ALA A 114 15.50 -15.75 -6.20
C ALA A 114 15.52 -15.35 -4.71
N LEU A 115 14.63 -14.48 -4.26
CA LEU A 115 14.51 -14.07 -2.86
C LEU A 115 13.74 -15.09 -2.00
N GLU A 116 13.00 -16.04 -2.59
CA GLU A 116 12.16 -16.98 -1.84
C GLU A 116 12.90 -17.70 -0.69
N PRO A 117 14.09 -18.29 -0.88
CA PRO A 117 14.80 -18.95 0.22
C PRO A 117 15.12 -18.02 1.39
N LYS A 118 15.45 -16.77 1.08
CA LYS A 118 15.80 -15.75 2.06
C LYS A 118 14.57 -15.24 2.84
N ILE A 119 13.44 -15.06 2.13
CA ILE A 119 12.17 -14.70 2.78
C ILE A 119 11.74 -15.81 3.75
N ARG A 120 11.84 -17.09 3.35
CA ARG A 120 11.56 -18.23 4.24
C ARG A 120 12.47 -18.26 5.45
N GLU A 121 13.76 -17.99 5.27
CA GLU A 121 14.72 -17.88 6.38
C GLU A 121 14.31 -16.77 7.35
N TYR A 122 13.94 -15.59 6.87
CA TYR A 122 13.51 -14.48 7.71
C TYR A 122 12.20 -14.77 8.45
N CYS A 123 11.23 -15.44 7.80
CA CYS A 123 10.03 -15.91 8.47
C CYS A 123 10.36 -16.94 9.56
N ALA A 124 11.25 -17.91 9.28
CA ALA A 124 11.66 -18.90 10.25
C ALA A 124 12.34 -18.27 11.47
N GLN A 125 13.28 -17.33 11.24
CA GLN A 125 13.97 -16.60 12.32
C GLN A 125 12.99 -15.81 13.19
N ALA A 126 11.91 -15.27 12.61
CA ALA A 126 10.89 -14.53 13.33
C ALA A 126 9.92 -15.45 14.11
N LEU A 127 9.49 -16.56 13.50
CA LEU A 127 8.40 -17.39 14.01
C LEU A 127 8.86 -18.59 14.87
N ASP A 128 10.04 -19.20 14.60
CA ASP A 128 10.51 -20.37 15.33
C ASP A 128 10.63 -20.14 16.86
N PRO A 129 11.11 -18.99 17.34
CA PRO A 129 11.17 -18.70 18.78
C PRO A 129 9.79 -18.63 19.46
N LEU A 130 8.72 -18.44 18.70
CA LEU A 130 7.36 -18.24 19.20
C LEU A 130 6.57 -19.55 19.29
N VAL A 131 7.11 -20.65 18.75
CA VAL A 131 6.45 -21.95 18.82
C VAL A 131 6.38 -22.43 20.28
N GLY A 132 5.14 -22.64 20.77
CA GLY A 132 4.85 -23.07 22.14
C GLY A 132 4.77 -21.94 23.17
N THR A 133 4.81 -20.67 22.76
CA THR A 133 4.62 -19.52 23.68
C THR A 133 3.15 -19.26 24.02
N GLY A 134 2.23 -19.74 23.19
CA GLY A 134 0.79 -19.54 23.33
C GLY A 134 0.29 -18.21 22.74
N GLU A 135 1.17 -17.34 22.28
CA GLU A 135 0.81 -16.05 21.68
C GLU A 135 1.87 -15.56 20.71
N PHE A 136 1.50 -14.69 19.77
CA PHE A 136 2.40 -13.88 18.94
C PHE A 136 1.63 -12.71 18.34
N ASP A 137 2.36 -11.73 17.77
CA ASP A 137 1.75 -10.60 17.07
C ASP A 137 2.11 -10.64 15.58
N PHE A 138 1.10 -10.68 14.71
CA PHE A 138 1.29 -10.73 13.26
C PHE A 138 2.10 -9.56 12.72
N VAL A 139 2.00 -8.40 13.36
CA VAL A 139 2.69 -7.18 12.89
C VAL A 139 4.05 -7.05 13.55
N THR A 140 4.13 -7.02 14.87
CA THR A 140 5.39 -6.73 15.56
C THR A 140 6.41 -7.86 15.46
N ASP A 141 5.95 -9.11 15.43
CA ASP A 141 6.84 -10.28 15.40
C ASP A 141 7.18 -10.75 13.98
N LEU A 142 6.34 -10.45 12.97
CA LEU A 142 6.57 -10.87 11.58
C LEU A 142 6.52 -9.70 10.60
N GLY A 143 5.40 -8.97 10.54
CA GLY A 143 5.13 -7.97 9.51
C GLY A 143 6.11 -6.80 9.50
N ALA A 144 6.56 -6.33 10.67
CA ALA A 144 7.53 -5.25 10.80
C ALA A 144 8.99 -5.71 10.59
N ILE A 145 9.24 -7.01 10.60
CA ILE A 145 10.61 -7.57 10.55
C ILE A 145 10.93 -8.10 9.16
N MET A 146 10.09 -8.99 8.63
CA MET A 146 10.39 -9.73 7.41
C MET A 146 10.46 -8.82 6.17
N PRO A 147 9.47 -7.96 5.84
CA PRO A 147 9.54 -7.11 4.66
C PRO A 147 10.73 -6.14 4.69
N MET A 148 11.04 -5.57 5.86
CA MET A 148 12.20 -4.69 6.01
C MET A 148 13.52 -5.42 5.72
N ARG A 149 13.67 -6.65 6.19
CA ARG A 149 14.85 -7.46 5.90
C ARG A 149 14.97 -7.80 4.41
N VAL A 150 13.84 -8.07 3.76
CA VAL A 150 13.80 -8.39 2.31
C VAL A 150 14.20 -7.16 1.50
N ILE A 151 13.57 -6.00 1.75
CA ILE A 151 13.89 -4.78 1.00
C ILE A 151 15.34 -4.31 1.27
N SER A 152 15.83 -4.45 2.50
CA SER A 152 17.21 -4.15 2.83
C SER A 152 18.20 -5.07 2.12
N ALA A 153 17.89 -6.36 2.04
CA ALA A 153 18.71 -7.31 1.28
C ALA A 153 18.71 -7.01 -0.22
N LEU A 154 17.56 -6.60 -0.77
CA LEU A 154 17.42 -6.19 -2.17
C LEU A 154 18.23 -4.92 -2.48
N LEU A 155 18.24 -3.96 -1.56
CA LEU A 155 19.03 -2.73 -1.64
C LEU A 155 20.51 -2.90 -1.27
N GLY A 156 20.90 -4.05 -0.72
CA GLY A 156 22.27 -4.30 -0.26
C GLY A 156 22.64 -3.61 1.06
N ILE A 157 21.66 -3.33 1.91
CA ILE A 157 21.87 -2.67 3.22
C ILE A 157 22.32 -3.69 4.24
N PRO A 158 23.40 -3.43 5.01
CA PRO A 158 23.87 -4.31 6.07
C PRO A 158 22.83 -4.56 7.18
N GLY A 159 22.82 -5.80 7.73
CA GLY A 159 21.81 -6.23 8.71
C GLY A 159 21.74 -5.39 10.00
N GLY A 160 22.85 -4.81 10.43
CA GLY A 160 22.91 -3.98 11.66
C GLY A 160 22.18 -2.65 11.58
N ASP A 161 21.83 -2.17 10.38
CA ASP A 161 21.20 -0.86 10.17
C ASP A 161 19.72 -0.95 9.76
N GLN A 162 19.20 -2.15 9.62
CA GLN A 162 17.84 -2.38 9.08
C GLN A 162 16.74 -1.78 9.98
N GLU A 163 16.88 -1.87 11.29
CA GLU A 163 15.92 -1.28 12.24
C GLU A 163 15.87 0.25 12.12
N LYS A 164 17.03 0.87 12.03
CA LYS A 164 17.13 2.33 11.87
C LYS A 164 16.45 2.81 10.59
N ILE A 165 16.59 2.06 9.50
CA ILE A 165 15.97 2.39 8.22
C ILE A 165 14.46 2.18 8.27
N ARG A 166 14.00 1.08 8.90
CA ARG A 166 12.57 0.84 9.15
C ARG A 166 11.93 1.99 9.92
N ASP A 167 12.55 2.40 11.02
CA ASP A 167 12.03 3.44 11.88
C ASP A 167 11.99 4.79 11.15
N HIS A 168 12.99 5.06 10.31
CA HIS A 168 13.00 6.23 9.45
C HIS A 168 11.86 6.20 8.42
N ALA A 169 11.68 5.08 7.70
CA ALA A 169 10.62 4.92 6.71
C ALA A 169 9.22 5.06 7.34
N ASN A 170 9.01 4.42 8.50
CA ASN A 170 7.74 4.50 9.23
C ASN A 170 7.46 5.92 9.72
N ALA A 171 8.48 6.65 10.20
CA ALA A 171 8.32 8.02 10.69
C ALA A 171 7.84 8.98 9.58
N GLN A 172 8.23 8.75 8.32
CA GLN A 172 7.80 9.58 7.18
C GLN A 172 6.31 9.42 6.83
N MET A 173 5.71 8.27 7.16
CA MET A 173 4.30 7.97 6.86
C MET A 173 3.37 8.17 8.05
N ARG A 174 3.91 8.31 9.26
CA ARG A 174 3.10 8.52 10.47
C ARG A 174 2.44 9.87 10.48
N THR A 175 1.17 9.88 10.90
CA THR A 175 0.39 11.09 11.14
C THR A 175 -0.05 11.14 12.61
N GLU A 176 -0.45 12.30 13.07
CA GLU A 176 -1.21 12.39 14.31
C GLU A 176 -2.62 11.87 14.04
N ALA A 177 -3.11 10.94 14.87
CA ALA A 177 -4.42 10.32 14.70
C ALA A 177 -5.52 11.39 14.57
N GLY A 178 -6.37 11.26 13.57
CA GLY A 178 -7.44 12.21 13.30
C GLY A 178 -7.00 13.51 12.60
N LYS A 179 -5.76 13.62 12.16
CA LYS A 179 -5.23 14.82 11.48
C LYS A 179 -4.61 14.49 10.13
N PRO A 180 -4.68 15.44 9.18
CA PRO A 180 -3.90 15.38 7.95
C PRO A 180 -2.41 15.22 8.21
N MET A 181 -1.70 14.61 7.28
CA MET A 181 -0.23 14.53 7.33
C MET A 181 0.38 15.92 7.30
N ALA A 182 1.33 16.18 8.19
CA ALA A 182 2.10 17.42 8.16
C ALA A 182 3.09 17.38 6.98
N VAL A 183 2.93 18.30 6.03
CA VAL A 183 3.89 18.48 4.95
C VAL A 183 4.96 19.45 5.43
N ALA A 184 6.21 19.00 5.48
CA ALA A 184 7.33 19.84 5.89
C ALA A 184 7.56 20.98 4.86
N ASN A 185 7.85 22.18 5.36
CA ASN A 185 8.08 23.35 4.50
C ASN A 185 9.37 23.27 3.68
N ASP A 186 10.28 22.36 4.02
CA ASP A 186 11.57 22.12 3.37
C ASP A 186 11.52 21.02 2.29
N GLY A 187 10.32 20.54 1.96
CA GLY A 187 10.10 19.59 0.89
C GLY A 187 10.00 18.14 1.37
N LEU A 188 10.04 17.20 0.38
CA LEU A 188 10.03 15.77 0.64
C LEU A 188 11.39 15.29 1.16
N ALA A 189 11.36 14.27 2.04
CA ALA A 189 12.58 13.64 2.51
C ALA A 189 13.41 13.08 1.34
N THR A 190 14.66 13.50 1.25
CA THR A 190 15.56 13.19 0.14
C THR A 190 16.29 11.86 0.27
N GLY A 191 16.08 11.15 1.39
CA GLY A 191 16.74 9.86 1.62
C GLY A 191 18.19 9.96 2.09
N GLU A 192 18.61 11.06 2.68
CA GLU A 192 19.98 11.29 3.19
C GLU A 192 20.50 10.17 4.12
N ILE A 193 19.59 9.45 4.79
CA ILE A 193 19.95 8.29 5.61
C ILE A 193 20.70 7.21 4.80
N PHE A 194 20.47 7.15 3.48
CA PHE A 194 21.12 6.19 2.57
C PHE A 194 22.44 6.67 2.00
N ALA A 195 22.82 7.92 2.24
CA ALA A 195 24.02 8.55 1.65
C ALA A 195 25.30 7.74 1.93
N ALA A 196 25.50 7.36 3.19
CA ALA A 196 26.67 6.57 3.59
C ALA A 196 26.72 5.19 2.93
N TYR A 197 25.55 4.57 2.67
CA TYR A 197 25.47 3.26 1.99
C TYR A 197 25.80 3.40 0.51
N ILE A 198 25.32 4.46 -0.15
CA ILE A 198 25.64 4.77 -1.53
C ILE A 198 27.16 4.97 -1.68
N ASP A 199 27.77 5.78 -0.83
CA ASP A 199 29.19 6.07 -0.88
C ASP A 199 30.03 4.81 -0.60
N TRP A 200 29.65 4.01 0.40
CA TRP A 200 30.30 2.74 0.67
C TRP A 200 30.15 1.73 -0.47
N ARG A 201 28.98 1.66 -1.13
CA ARG A 201 28.69 0.71 -2.22
C ARG A 201 29.50 0.98 -3.49
N LYS A 202 29.88 2.23 -3.73
CA LYS A 202 30.81 2.57 -4.84
C LYS A 202 32.12 1.81 -4.75
N ASP A 203 32.65 1.69 -3.52
CA ASP A 203 33.91 1.02 -3.24
C ASP A 203 33.74 -0.49 -2.97
N ASN A 204 32.51 -0.93 -2.69
CA ASN A 204 32.17 -2.32 -2.35
C ASN A 204 31.01 -2.84 -3.21
N PRO A 205 31.15 -2.97 -4.54
CA PRO A 205 30.09 -3.41 -5.42
C PRO A 205 29.63 -4.83 -5.11
N SER A 206 28.32 -5.09 -5.28
CA SER A 206 27.68 -6.38 -5.03
C SER A 206 26.54 -6.62 -6.02
N ASP A 207 25.94 -7.80 -5.98
CA ASP A 207 24.77 -8.14 -6.81
C ASP A 207 23.48 -7.64 -6.12
N ASP A 208 23.30 -6.30 -6.06
CA ASP A 208 22.17 -5.64 -5.45
C ASP A 208 21.68 -4.43 -6.26
N ILE A 209 20.50 -3.93 -5.93
CA ILE A 209 19.88 -2.79 -6.63
C ILE A 209 20.75 -1.53 -6.54
N MET A 210 21.37 -1.26 -5.40
CA MET A 210 22.18 -0.06 -5.25
C MET A 210 23.38 -0.07 -6.20
N THR A 211 24.08 -1.20 -6.33
CA THR A 211 25.16 -1.37 -7.29
C THR A 211 24.70 -1.22 -8.74
N GLU A 212 23.53 -1.78 -9.07
CA GLU A 212 22.97 -1.63 -10.42
C GLU A 212 22.62 -0.18 -10.74
N LEU A 213 21.96 0.53 -9.82
CA LEU A 213 21.59 1.94 -9.99
C LEU A 213 22.81 2.85 -10.12
N LEU A 214 23.89 2.57 -9.39
CA LEU A 214 25.16 3.30 -9.48
C LEU A 214 25.81 3.22 -10.87
N ASN A 215 25.57 2.14 -11.60
CA ASN A 215 26.24 1.85 -12.88
C ASN A 215 25.30 1.92 -14.10
N VAL A 216 23.99 2.16 -13.91
CA VAL A 216 23.05 2.17 -15.01
C VAL A 216 23.21 3.42 -15.85
N GLU A 217 23.31 3.24 -17.17
CA GLU A 217 23.21 4.32 -18.15
C GLU A 217 21.82 4.36 -18.78
N PHE A 218 21.32 5.56 -18.99
CA PHE A 218 20.01 5.79 -19.59
C PHE A 218 20.01 7.09 -20.41
N GLU A 219 19.08 7.20 -21.33
CA GLU A 219 18.81 8.42 -22.07
C GLU A 219 17.77 9.23 -21.28
N ASP A 220 18.14 10.46 -20.92
CA ASP A 220 17.26 11.38 -20.20
C ASP A 220 16.25 12.06 -21.13
N GLU A 221 15.44 12.97 -20.58
CA GLU A 221 14.39 13.72 -21.30
C GLU A 221 14.93 14.64 -22.42
N HIS A 222 16.23 14.89 -22.42
CA HIS A 222 16.91 15.70 -23.43
C HIS A 222 17.63 14.85 -24.48
N GLY A 223 17.51 13.52 -24.41
CA GLY A 223 18.21 12.60 -25.31
C GLY A 223 19.70 12.44 -24.99
N VAL A 224 20.14 12.82 -23.77
CA VAL A 224 21.52 12.69 -23.33
C VAL A 224 21.70 11.39 -22.56
N THR A 225 22.63 10.55 -22.99
CA THR A 225 23.02 9.34 -22.24
C THR A 225 23.87 9.73 -21.03
N ARG A 226 23.39 9.39 -19.84
CA ARG A 226 24.05 9.67 -18.56
C ARG A 226 23.76 8.60 -17.52
N GLN A 227 24.46 8.66 -16.40
CA GLN A 227 24.15 7.91 -15.19
C GLN A 227 23.28 8.74 -14.25
N LEU A 228 22.68 8.08 -13.25
CA LEU A 228 21.94 8.76 -12.17
C LEU A 228 22.92 9.63 -11.35
N THR A 229 22.45 10.82 -11.01
CA THR A 229 23.13 11.66 -10.02
C THR A 229 22.99 11.06 -8.62
N ARG A 230 23.80 11.56 -7.67
CA ARG A 230 23.72 11.13 -6.26
C ARG A 230 22.34 11.41 -5.68
N ASP A 231 21.74 12.56 -5.99
CA ASP A 231 20.44 12.97 -5.48
C ASP A 231 19.31 12.10 -6.04
N GLU A 232 19.35 11.77 -7.35
CA GLU A 232 18.41 10.83 -7.95
C GLU A 232 18.52 9.42 -7.32
N LEU A 233 19.74 8.96 -7.03
CA LEU A 233 19.97 7.69 -6.33
C LEU A 233 19.36 7.68 -4.94
N LEU A 234 19.55 8.75 -4.17
CA LEU A 234 18.95 8.92 -2.83
C LEU A 234 17.43 8.84 -2.89
N ILE A 235 16.82 9.54 -3.85
CA ILE A 235 15.37 9.53 -4.06
C ILE A 235 14.87 8.12 -4.41
N TYR A 236 15.50 7.44 -5.37
CA TYR A 236 15.08 6.10 -5.77
C TYR A 236 15.16 5.09 -4.63
N ILE A 237 16.26 5.10 -3.88
CA ILE A 237 16.45 4.17 -2.76
C ILE A 237 15.43 4.46 -1.66
N ASN A 238 15.18 5.74 -1.37
CA ASN A 238 14.18 6.15 -0.37
C ASN A 238 12.76 5.70 -0.77
N VAL A 239 12.36 5.91 -2.03
CA VAL A 239 11.05 5.48 -2.54
C VAL A 239 10.90 3.95 -2.46
N VAL A 240 11.91 3.19 -2.88
CA VAL A 240 11.87 1.71 -2.84
C VAL A 240 11.81 1.20 -1.41
N ALA A 241 12.62 1.77 -0.49
CA ALA A 241 12.66 1.36 0.91
C ALA A 241 11.33 1.63 1.63
N GLY A 242 10.75 2.82 1.42
CA GLY A 242 9.47 3.21 2.06
C GLY A 242 8.29 2.40 1.54
N ALA A 243 8.13 2.33 0.20
CA ALA A 243 7.00 1.65 -0.40
C ALA A 243 6.97 0.13 -0.14
N GLY A 244 8.14 -0.51 -0.04
CA GLY A 244 8.25 -1.97 0.11
C GLY A 244 8.03 -2.49 1.53
N ASN A 245 8.15 -1.66 2.55
CA ASN A 245 8.04 -2.10 3.94
C ASN A 245 6.60 -2.04 4.47
N GLU A 246 6.04 -0.86 4.52
CA GLU A 246 4.80 -0.57 5.24
C GLU A 246 3.60 -1.33 4.67
N THR A 247 3.48 -1.38 3.35
CA THR A 247 2.34 -2.00 2.67
C THR A 247 2.28 -3.51 2.89
N THR A 248 3.41 -4.21 2.85
CA THR A 248 3.48 -5.66 3.10
C THR A 248 3.25 -5.97 4.58
N THR A 249 3.74 -5.13 5.49
CA THR A 249 3.42 -5.20 6.93
C THR A 249 1.91 -5.19 7.16
N ARG A 250 1.18 -4.28 6.48
CA ARG A 250 -0.29 -4.19 6.60
C ARG A 250 -0.99 -5.43 6.02
N LEU A 251 -0.52 -5.95 4.89
CA LEU A 251 -1.05 -7.20 4.33
C LEU A 251 -0.96 -8.35 5.33
N ILE A 252 0.19 -8.51 6.02
CA ILE A 252 0.39 -9.57 7.02
C ILE A 252 -0.55 -9.39 8.21
N GLY A 253 -0.69 -8.18 8.75
CA GLY A 253 -1.62 -7.89 9.82
C GLY A 253 -3.09 -8.14 9.44
N TRP A 254 -3.49 -7.76 8.23
CA TRP A 254 -4.83 -8.07 7.72
C TRP A 254 -5.06 -9.54 7.50
N ALA A 255 -4.06 -10.29 7.02
CA ALA A 255 -4.16 -11.75 6.89
C ALA A 255 -4.43 -12.41 8.24
N GLY A 256 -3.74 -11.98 9.30
CA GLY A 256 -3.98 -12.45 10.66
C GLY A 256 -5.44 -12.28 11.11
N LYS A 257 -5.96 -11.05 10.99
CA LYS A 257 -7.34 -10.74 11.38
C LYS A 257 -8.38 -11.46 10.52
N VAL A 258 -8.29 -11.29 9.20
CA VAL A 258 -9.33 -11.81 8.28
C VAL A 258 -9.42 -13.34 8.37
N LEU A 259 -8.28 -14.05 8.46
CA LEU A 259 -8.29 -15.51 8.58
C LEU A 259 -8.67 -16.00 9.98
N ALA A 260 -8.53 -15.20 11.03
CA ALA A 260 -9.13 -15.48 12.34
C ALA A 260 -10.66 -15.41 12.28
N GLU A 261 -11.21 -14.42 11.58
CA GLU A 261 -12.66 -14.24 11.38
C GLU A 261 -13.28 -15.27 10.42
N HIS A 262 -12.44 -16.01 9.65
CA HIS A 262 -12.86 -17.04 8.68
C HIS A 262 -12.15 -18.38 8.93
N PRO A 263 -12.35 -18.99 10.10
CA PRO A 263 -11.59 -20.19 10.51
C PRO A 263 -11.77 -21.40 9.58
N ASP A 264 -12.92 -21.51 8.92
CA ASP A 264 -13.16 -22.60 7.95
C ASP A 264 -12.28 -22.45 6.71
N GLN A 265 -12.20 -21.22 6.17
CA GLN A 265 -11.33 -20.95 5.03
C GLN A 265 -9.85 -21.05 5.41
N ARG A 266 -9.47 -20.61 6.62
CA ARG A 266 -8.11 -20.81 7.15
C ARG A 266 -7.74 -22.30 7.21
N ARG A 267 -8.63 -23.15 7.74
CA ARG A 267 -8.42 -24.61 7.82
C ARG A 267 -8.22 -25.22 6.42
N GLU A 268 -9.00 -24.77 5.46
CA GLU A 268 -8.84 -25.20 4.07
C GLU A 268 -7.46 -24.84 3.50
N LEU A 269 -6.90 -23.66 3.83
CA LEU A 269 -5.53 -23.30 3.43
C LEU A 269 -4.46 -24.17 4.09
N VAL A 270 -4.69 -24.65 5.32
CA VAL A 270 -3.80 -25.62 5.99
C VAL A 270 -3.85 -26.97 5.26
N GLU A 271 -5.04 -27.44 4.91
CA GLU A 271 -5.25 -28.72 4.23
C GLU A 271 -4.79 -28.67 2.76
N ASN A 272 -4.93 -27.52 2.10
CA ASN A 272 -4.57 -27.33 0.70
C ASN A 272 -3.76 -26.03 0.48
N PRO A 273 -2.46 -26.01 0.77
CA PRO A 273 -1.60 -24.84 0.61
C PRO A 273 -1.52 -24.29 -0.83
N ALA A 274 -1.94 -25.06 -1.84
CA ALA A 274 -1.99 -24.60 -3.23
C ALA A 274 -3.01 -23.46 -3.43
N LEU A 275 -3.95 -23.25 -2.51
CA LEU A 275 -4.90 -22.15 -2.52
C LEU A 275 -4.30 -20.83 -1.98
N ILE A 276 -3.17 -20.87 -1.29
CA ILE A 276 -2.58 -19.68 -0.64
C ILE A 276 -2.33 -18.53 -1.65
N PRO A 277 -1.77 -18.74 -2.84
CA PRO A 277 -1.62 -17.64 -3.80
C PRO A 277 -2.92 -16.92 -4.13
N GLN A 278 -4.02 -17.68 -4.31
CA GLN A 278 -5.34 -17.10 -4.57
C GLN A 278 -5.92 -16.40 -3.34
N ALA A 279 -5.70 -16.94 -2.15
CA ALA A 279 -6.10 -16.31 -0.90
C ALA A 279 -5.38 -14.96 -0.68
N ILE A 280 -4.10 -14.83 -1.10
CA ILE A 280 -3.38 -13.55 -1.07
C ILE A 280 -4.01 -12.52 -2.00
N GLU A 281 -4.42 -12.89 -3.22
CA GLU A 281 -5.15 -11.97 -4.11
C GLU A 281 -6.48 -11.52 -3.49
N GLU A 282 -7.21 -12.42 -2.84
CA GLU A 282 -8.46 -12.08 -2.17
C GLU A 282 -8.23 -11.22 -0.93
N LEU A 283 -7.20 -11.46 -0.13
CA LEU A 283 -6.80 -10.61 0.98
C LEU A 283 -6.46 -9.20 0.52
N LEU A 284 -5.65 -9.06 -0.53
CA LEU A 284 -5.31 -7.77 -1.15
C LEU A 284 -6.55 -7.04 -1.68
N ARG A 285 -7.48 -7.77 -2.30
CA ARG A 285 -8.75 -7.20 -2.74
C ARG A 285 -9.59 -6.75 -1.56
N PHE A 286 -9.73 -7.61 -0.55
CA PHE A 286 -10.65 -7.40 0.56
C PHE A 286 -10.18 -6.30 1.52
N GLU A 287 -8.88 -6.26 1.83
CA GLU A 287 -8.23 -5.26 2.69
C GLU A 287 -7.00 -4.67 1.98
N PRO A 288 -7.19 -3.79 0.98
CA PRO A 288 -6.06 -3.19 0.29
C PRO A 288 -5.26 -2.30 1.24
N PRO A 289 -3.92 -2.49 1.36
CA PRO A 289 -3.08 -1.67 2.23
C PRO A 289 -3.14 -0.17 1.92
N ALA A 290 -3.27 0.21 0.64
CA ALA A 290 -3.50 1.58 0.21
C ALA A 290 -4.97 1.76 -0.20
N PRO A 291 -5.87 2.19 0.72
CA PRO A 291 -7.31 2.23 0.46
C PRO A 291 -7.72 3.38 -0.48
N HIS A 292 -6.87 4.34 -0.71
CA HIS A 292 -7.09 5.44 -1.65
C HIS A 292 -5.77 6.05 -2.13
N VAL A 293 -5.85 6.73 -3.27
CA VAL A 293 -4.79 7.61 -3.79
C VAL A 293 -5.43 8.88 -4.34
N ALA A 294 -4.73 10.01 -4.19
CA ALA A 294 -5.18 11.29 -4.72
C ALA A 294 -4.53 11.61 -6.06
N ARG A 295 -5.19 12.46 -6.85
CA ARG A 295 -4.67 13.03 -8.11
C ARG A 295 -5.07 14.50 -8.21
N PHE A 296 -4.23 15.27 -8.89
CA PHE A 296 -4.54 16.62 -9.29
C PHE A 296 -5.37 16.62 -10.59
N VAL A 297 -6.48 17.35 -10.61
CA VAL A 297 -7.35 17.45 -11.79
C VAL A 297 -6.83 18.56 -12.70
N THR A 298 -6.41 18.21 -13.91
CA THR A 298 -5.72 19.12 -14.85
C THR A 298 -6.67 19.91 -15.76
N ARG A 299 -7.96 19.56 -15.79
CA ARG A 299 -9.01 20.20 -16.61
C ARG A 299 -10.38 19.90 -16.01
N ASP A 300 -11.38 20.69 -16.35
CA ASP A 300 -12.77 20.42 -15.96
C ASP A 300 -13.22 19.03 -16.42
N VAL A 301 -13.85 18.27 -15.51
CA VAL A 301 -14.37 16.92 -15.78
C VAL A 301 -15.83 16.83 -15.36
N THR A 302 -16.68 16.31 -16.24
CA THR A 302 -18.08 16.05 -15.91
C THR A 302 -18.28 14.58 -15.58
N LEU A 303 -18.73 14.28 -14.35
CA LEU A 303 -19.10 12.97 -13.84
C LEU A 303 -20.47 13.05 -13.16
N TYR A 304 -21.39 12.16 -13.48
CA TYR A 304 -22.73 12.12 -12.86
C TYR A 304 -23.45 13.48 -12.90
N ASP A 305 -23.40 14.18 -14.03
CA ASP A 305 -23.97 15.53 -14.24
C ASP A 305 -23.42 16.63 -13.32
N GLN A 306 -22.27 16.38 -12.67
CA GLN A 306 -21.56 17.35 -11.85
C GLN A 306 -20.18 17.66 -12.48
N THR A 307 -19.79 18.93 -12.45
CA THR A 307 -18.47 19.33 -12.92
C THR A 307 -17.48 19.37 -11.75
N VAL A 308 -16.38 18.63 -11.91
CA VAL A 308 -15.19 18.74 -11.08
C VAL A 308 -14.27 19.76 -11.75
N PRO A 309 -14.01 20.90 -11.14
CA PRO A 309 -13.18 21.95 -11.75
C PRO A 309 -11.71 21.54 -11.88
N GLU A 310 -11.04 22.10 -12.88
CA GLU A 310 -9.57 22.14 -12.93
C GLU A 310 -9.00 22.65 -11.61
N GLY A 311 -7.87 22.08 -11.18
CA GLY A 311 -7.23 22.45 -9.92
C GLY A 311 -7.73 21.68 -8.69
N SER A 312 -8.81 20.91 -8.83
CA SER A 312 -9.36 20.09 -7.74
C SER A 312 -8.44 18.91 -7.37
N VAL A 313 -8.61 18.42 -6.14
CA VAL A 313 -8.08 17.12 -5.69
C VAL A 313 -9.14 16.06 -5.92
N MET A 314 -8.81 15.00 -6.65
CA MET A 314 -9.64 13.81 -6.83
C MET A 314 -9.07 12.63 -6.07
N LEU A 315 -9.85 12.09 -5.15
CA LEU A 315 -9.50 10.89 -4.38
C LEU A 315 -10.12 9.65 -5.04
N MET A 316 -9.27 8.71 -5.45
CA MET A 316 -9.68 7.41 -5.98
C MET A 316 -9.80 6.45 -4.80
N LEU A 317 -11.03 6.11 -4.39
CA LEU A 317 -11.31 5.23 -3.25
C LEU A 317 -11.14 3.76 -3.66
N ILE A 318 -9.89 3.28 -3.66
CA ILE A 318 -9.54 1.91 -4.01
C ILE A 318 -10.27 0.92 -3.10
N GLY A 319 -10.28 1.16 -1.78
CA GLY A 319 -10.97 0.30 -0.80
C GLY A 319 -12.48 0.18 -1.06
N ALA A 320 -13.10 1.25 -1.56
CA ALA A 320 -14.50 1.20 -2.00
C ALA A 320 -14.65 0.41 -3.31
N ALA A 321 -13.80 0.67 -4.29
CA ALA A 321 -13.86 0.08 -5.63
C ALA A 321 -13.65 -1.43 -5.61
N VAL A 322 -12.70 -1.94 -4.80
CA VAL A 322 -12.41 -3.39 -4.73
C VAL A 322 -13.48 -4.19 -4.00
N ARG A 323 -14.47 -3.54 -3.42
CA ARG A 323 -15.67 -4.18 -2.85
C ARG A 323 -16.96 -3.84 -3.61
N ASP A 324 -16.85 -3.25 -4.81
CA ASP A 324 -18.01 -2.94 -5.64
C ASP A 324 -18.68 -4.22 -6.14
N HIS A 325 -19.94 -4.46 -5.72
CA HIS A 325 -20.72 -5.65 -6.13
C HIS A 325 -20.97 -5.71 -7.64
N ARG A 326 -20.87 -4.56 -8.34
CA ARG A 326 -21.00 -4.51 -9.81
C ARG A 326 -19.81 -5.19 -10.49
N GLN A 327 -18.65 -5.16 -9.86
CA GLN A 327 -17.42 -5.82 -10.33
C GLN A 327 -17.26 -7.22 -9.71
N TYR A 328 -17.65 -7.39 -8.45
CA TYR A 328 -17.48 -8.62 -7.67
C TYR A 328 -18.82 -9.19 -7.20
N PRO A 329 -19.63 -9.76 -8.11
CA PRO A 329 -20.90 -10.38 -7.75
C PRO A 329 -20.69 -11.66 -6.91
N PRO A 330 -21.68 -12.08 -6.11
CA PRO A 330 -22.92 -11.36 -5.83
C PRO A 330 -22.73 -10.21 -4.84
N ASP A 331 -21.67 -10.22 -4.03
CA ASP A 331 -21.33 -9.20 -3.06
C ASP A 331 -19.80 -9.09 -2.88
N GLY A 332 -19.25 -7.89 -3.11
CA GLY A 332 -17.83 -7.59 -2.93
C GLY A 332 -17.38 -7.50 -1.47
N ASP A 333 -18.32 -7.34 -0.54
CA ASP A 333 -18.04 -7.26 0.91
C ASP A 333 -17.93 -8.64 1.58
N ILE A 334 -18.02 -9.74 0.82
CA ILE A 334 -17.79 -11.10 1.30
C ILE A 334 -16.35 -11.52 0.98
N PHE A 335 -15.61 -11.94 2.01
CA PHE A 335 -14.31 -12.60 1.85
C PHE A 335 -14.49 -14.04 1.39
N ASN A 336 -13.81 -14.44 0.31
CA ASN A 336 -13.91 -15.78 -0.23
C ASN A 336 -12.63 -16.17 -0.99
N ILE A 337 -11.85 -17.09 -0.42
CA ILE A 337 -10.59 -17.60 -1.02
C ILE A 337 -10.80 -18.32 -2.37
N HIS A 338 -12.05 -18.71 -2.69
CA HIS A 338 -12.42 -19.31 -3.98
C HIS A 338 -13.01 -18.28 -4.98
N ARG A 339 -12.97 -16.99 -4.65
CA ARG A 339 -13.41 -15.98 -5.62
C ARG A 339 -12.60 -16.13 -6.90
N GLU A 340 -13.30 -16.17 -8.03
CA GLU A 340 -12.62 -16.15 -9.32
C GLU A 340 -11.66 -14.97 -9.41
N ALA A 341 -10.42 -15.25 -9.83
CA ALA A 341 -9.40 -14.23 -10.00
C ALA A 341 -9.90 -13.17 -11.00
N ARG A 342 -10.18 -11.99 -10.50
CA ARG A 342 -10.54 -10.80 -11.28
C ARG A 342 -9.52 -9.73 -10.98
N GLN A 343 -9.30 -8.84 -11.94
CA GLN A 343 -8.49 -7.65 -11.71
C GLN A 343 -9.01 -6.91 -10.48
N HIS A 344 -8.13 -6.68 -9.52
CA HIS A 344 -8.39 -5.77 -8.40
C HIS A 344 -7.43 -4.55 -8.48
N LEU A 345 -7.78 -3.48 -7.79
CA LEU A 345 -7.06 -2.21 -7.85
C LEU A 345 -6.06 -2.01 -6.70
N ALA A 346 -5.84 -3.02 -5.85
CA ALA A 346 -4.93 -2.90 -4.71
C ALA A 346 -3.48 -2.58 -5.11
N PHE A 347 -3.08 -2.94 -6.32
CA PHE A 347 -1.80 -2.59 -6.93
C PHE A 347 -1.90 -1.45 -7.96
N SER A 348 -3.01 -0.70 -7.96
CA SER A 348 -3.32 0.29 -9.00
C SER A 348 -3.42 -0.34 -10.40
N VAL A 349 -3.47 0.47 -11.44
CA VAL A 349 -3.48 0.09 -12.86
C VAL A 349 -2.77 1.16 -13.69
N GLY A 350 -2.52 0.87 -14.98
CA GLY A 350 -1.89 1.81 -15.91
C GLY A 350 -0.42 2.07 -15.59
N THR A 351 0.03 3.29 -15.81
CA THR A 351 1.43 3.70 -15.65
C THR A 351 1.94 3.47 -14.23
N HIS A 352 1.11 3.73 -13.23
CA HIS A 352 1.43 3.55 -11.81
C HIS A 352 1.08 2.16 -11.23
N TYR A 353 0.90 1.13 -12.07
CA TYR A 353 0.79 -0.24 -11.55
C TYR A 353 1.97 -0.56 -10.63
N CYS A 354 1.72 -1.10 -9.43
CA CYS A 354 2.73 -1.29 -8.39
C CYS A 354 3.96 -2.04 -8.89
N LEU A 355 5.14 -1.42 -8.77
CA LEU A 355 6.42 -2.00 -9.17
C LEU A 355 6.76 -3.24 -8.35
N GLY A 356 6.48 -3.19 -7.05
CA GLY A 356 6.73 -4.27 -6.09
C GLY A 356 5.66 -5.36 -6.06
N SER A 357 4.65 -5.35 -6.95
CA SER A 357 3.50 -6.26 -6.90
C SER A 357 3.89 -7.75 -6.88
N ALA A 358 4.92 -8.15 -7.63
CA ALA A 358 5.43 -9.52 -7.63
C ALA A 358 6.12 -9.87 -6.29
N LEU A 359 6.86 -8.94 -5.72
CA LEU A 359 7.52 -9.11 -4.41
C LEU A 359 6.48 -9.21 -3.28
N ALA A 360 5.52 -8.31 -3.24
CA ALA A 360 4.46 -8.31 -2.22
C ALA A 360 3.65 -9.61 -2.23
N ARG A 361 3.34 -10.15 -3.41
CA ARG A 361 2.69 -11.47 -3.56
C ARG A 361 3.56 -12.61 -3.05
N LEU A 362 4.85 -12.57 -3.36
CA LEU A 362 5.80 -13.57 -2.90
C LEU A 362 5.95 -13.53 -1.38
N GLU A 363 6.13 -12.37 -0.81
CA GLU A 363 6.24 -12.16 0.65
C GLU A 363 4.96 -12.57 1.38
N GLY A 364 3.79 -12.12 0.90
CA GLY A 364 2.50 -12.47 1.47
C GLY A 364 2.26 -13.98 1.44
N ARG A 365 2.54 -14.64 0.29
CA ARG A 365 2.43 -16.10 0.14
C ARG A 365 3.32 -16.82 1.13
N ILE A 366 4.60 -16.49 1.18
CA ILE A 366 5.56 -17.19 2.05
C ILE A 366 5.25 -16.91 3.52
N ALA A 367 4.93 -15.68 3.90
CA ALA A 367 4.53 -15.35 5.26
C ALA A 367 3.35 -16.21 5.71
N LEU A 368 2.31 -16.32 4.88
CA LEU A 368 1.14 -17.12 5.20
C LEU A 368 1.44 -18.63 5.23
N GLU A 369 2.24 -19.15 4.30
CA GLU A 369 2.71 -20.54 4.32
C GLU A 369 3.46 -20.88 5.60
N GLU A 370 4.40 -20.01 6.03
CA GLU A 370 5.23 -20.24 7.20
C GLU A 370 4.46 -20.05 8.53
N VAL A 371 3.47 -19.15 8.56
CA VAL A 371 2.54 -19.00 9.69
C VAL A 371 1.66 -20.25 9.82
N LEU A 372 0.94 -20.66 8.77
CA LEU A 372 0.04 -21.81 8.79
C LEU A 372 0.75 -23.13 9.14
N LYS A 373 2.01 -23.27 8.74
CA LYS A 373 2.84 -24.43 9.07
C LYS A 373 3.13 -24.54 10.56
N ARG A 374 3.28 -23.44 11.29
CA ARG A 374 3.63 -23.41 12.73
C ARG A 374 2.40 -23.22 13.59
N PHE A 375 1.48 -22.40 13.13
CA PHE A 375 0.29 -21.95 13.84
C PHE A 375 -0.93 -22.16 12.94
N PRO A 376 -1.45 -23.39 12.83
CA PRO A 376 -2.60 -23.71 11.97
C PRO A 376 -3.90 -23.09 12.50
N GLU A 377 -3.94 -22.77 13.79
CA GLU A 377 -5.09 -22.18 14.47
C GLU A 377 -4.64 -20.99 15.32
N TRP A 378 -5.44 -19.92 15.31
CA TRP A 378 -5.28 -18.76 16.19
C TRP A 378 -6.58 -18.00 16.30
N ASP A 379 -6.72 -17.24 17.39
CA ASP A 379 -7.70 -16.17 17.55
C ASP A 379 -6.98 -14.84 17.73
N VAL A 380 -7.65 -13.72 17.38
CA VAL A 380 -7.08 -12.37 17.54
C VAL A 380 -7.74 -11.62 18.69
N ASP A 381 -6.94 -10.98 19.52
CA ASP A 381 -7.40 -10.13 20.61
C ASP A 381 -7.59 -8.68 20.13
N MET A 382 -8.77 -8.37 19.60
CA MET A 382 -9.09 -7.04 19.09
C MET A 382 -9.03 -5.94 20.15
N SER A 383 -9.09 -6.28 21.44
CA SER A 383 -8.97 -5.28 22.52
C SER A 383 -7.55 -4.76 22.72
N LYS A 384 -6.55 -5.52 22.22
CA LYS A 384 -5.13 -5.17 22.25
C LYS A 384 -4.60 -4.75 20.87
N ALA A 385 -5.38 -4.98 19.82
CA ALA A 385 -5.01 -4.57 18.46
C ALA A 385 -5.03 -3.04 18.33
N SER A 386 -4.12 -2.49 17.56
CA SER A 386 -4.07 -1.05 17.26
C SER A 386 -3.89 -0.78 15.78
N LEU A 387 -4.69 0.15 15.24
CA LEU A 387 -4.53 0.66 13.89
C LEU A 387 -3.35 1.63 13.81
N SER A 388 -2.64 1.58 12.71
CA SER A 388 -1.56 2.53 12.46
C SER A 388 -2.12 3.91 12.13
N PRO A 389 -1.61 4.97 12.76
CA PRO A 389 -2.01 6.34 12.48
C PRO A 389 -1.28 6.84 11.23
N THR A 390 -1.71 6.41 10.06
CA THR A 390 -1.19 6.87 8.76
C THR A 390 -2.33 7.32 7.86
N SER A 391 -2.08 8.29 6.97
CA SER A 391 -3.06 8.80 6.01
C SER A 391 -3.05 8.06 4.67
N THR A 392 -2.01 7.28 4.40
CA THR A 392 -1.76 6.69 3.06
C THR A 392 -1.93 5.19 3.01
N VAL A 393 -1.63 4.50 4.13
CA VAL A 393 -1.77 3.05 4.25
C VAL A 393 -2.63 2.71 5.45
N ARG A 394 -3.57 1.79 5.28
CA ARG A 394 -4.48 1.35 6.32
C ARG A 394 -4.11 -0.05 6.77
N GLY A 395 -3.97 -0.23 8.06
CA GLY A 395 -3.73 -1.54 8.66
C GLY A 395 -3.25 -1.43 10.10
N TRP A 396 -2.83 -2.56 10.62
CA TRP A 396 -2.53 -2.72 12.02
C TRP A 396 -1.08 -2.33 12.35
N GLU A 397 -0.88 -1.66 13.46
CA GLU A 397 0.43 -1.46 14.09
C GLU A 397 0.75 -2.64 15.04
N SER A 398 -0.29 -3.24 15.62
CA SER A 398 -0.22 -4.46 16.42
C SER A 398 -1.46 -5.31 16.18
N MET A 399 -1.30 -6.59 15.96
CA MET A 399 -2.36 -7.59 15.78
C MET A 399 -2.04 -8.86 16.58
N PRO A 400 -2.27 -8.81 17.91
CA PRO A 400 -1.99 -9.93 18.80
C PRO A 400 -2.89 -11.13 18.52
N ALA A 401 -2.27 -12.30 18.46
CA ALA A 401 -2.93 -13.59 18.29
C ALA A 401 -2.65 -14.49 19.48
N THR A 402 -3.68 -15.24 19.90
CA THR A 402 -3.57 -16.32 20.88
C THR A 402 -3.59 -17.66 20.16
N LEU A 403 -2.73 -18.57 20.60
CA LEU A 403 -2.57 -19.90 20.04
C LEU A 403 -3.21 -20.93 20.99
N PRO A 404 -3.82 -22.03 20.46
CA PRO A 404 -4.44 -23.06 21.28
C PRO A 404 -3.42 -23.84 22.12
#